data_fde7e58ea729a1281411d7bca2259bc0
#
_entry.id   fde7e58ea729a1281411d7bca2259bc0
#
_cell.length_a   1.000
_cell.length_b   1.000
_cell.length_c   1.000
_cell.angle_alpha   90.00
_cell.angle_beta   90.00
_cell.angle_gamma   90.00
#
_symmetry.space_group_name_H-M   'P 1'
#
loop_
_entity.id
_entity.type
_entity.pdbx_description
1 polymer ?
#
loop_
_entity_poly.entity_id
_entity_poly.type
_entity_poly.pdbx_seq_one_letter_code
_entity_poly.pdbx_strand_id
1 'polypeptide(L)'
;MKQYPGYTLVKREDCPEQHGTLTVLTHDVSGAAVLLVENDDDNKAFGIGFGTFPSDDTGVFHILEHSVLAGSEKYPVKSPFLQLLKSSMASFLNAMTFPDKTVYPFATPNETDFKNLMDVYLNAVFCPLAMVDKGVFEQEGWHRDEDGTVSGVVYNEMQGALATPDAQMQNALSRAMFPDTAYGFVSGGDPASIPALTYEKYVRIYRRHYSADNCCITLYGKMDMAEKLAFLDEQYLSRMPKSASRPRLTVQDEQVGAKRNIPYYTEKPEPDEAQCALAWYTGAFSDRERQLGVEILLDALLGTNQ
;
A
#
# COMPACT_ATOMS: atom_id res chain seq x y z
N MET A 1 8.15 -7.87 -32.30
CA MET A 1 7.95 -7.81 -30.83
C MET A 1 9.13 -7.07 -30.23
N LYS A 2 8.91 -6.02 -29.44
CA LYS A 2 9.99 -5.46 -28.63
C LYS A 2 10.44 -6.54 -27.64
N GLN A 3 11.69 -6.88 -27.64
CA GLN A 3 12.28 -7.78 -26.66
C GLN A 3 13.02 -6.90 -25.64
N TYR A 4 12.63 -7.04 -24.37
CA TYR A 4 13.29 -6.33 -23.27
C TYR A 4 14.29 -7.29 -22.61
N PRO A 5 15.62 -7.08 -22.71
CA PRO A 5 16.62 -7.91 -22.07
C PRO A 5 16.39 -8.00 -20.56
N GLY A 6 16.56 -9.20 -19.97
CA GLY A 6 16.34 -9.45 -18.54
C GLY A 6 14.86 -9.61 -18.14
N TYR A 7 13.91 -9.56 -19.11
CA TYR A 7 12.48 -9.66 -18.83
C TYR A 7 11.79 -10.67 -19.75
N THR A 8 10.97 -11.51 -19.15
CA THR A 8 10.09 -12.46 -19.87
C THR A 8 8.71 -11.81 -20.06
N LEU A 9 8.24 -11.80 -21.31
CA LEU A 9 6.90 -11.31 -21.67
C LEU A 9 5.83 -12.32 -21.20
N VAL A 10 4.91 -11.86 -20.36
CA VAL A 10 3.76 -12.63 -19.88
C VAL A 10 2.54 -12.38 -20.77
N LYS A 11 2.23 -11.10 -21.02
CA LYS A 11 1.05 -10.68 -21.79
C LYS A 11 1.32 -9.36 -22.50
N ARG A 12 0.74 -9.18 -23.67
CA ARG A 12 0.65 -7.90 -24.37
C ARG A 12 -0.69 -7.79 -25.06
N GLU A 13 -1.38 -6.68 -24.85
CA GLU A 13 -2.67 -6.40 -25.44
C GLU A 13 -2.87 -4.91 -25.72
N ASP A 14 -3.73 -4.58 -26.65
CA ASP A 14 -4.17 -3.20 -26.84
C ASP A 14 -5.12 -2.81 -25.71
N CYS A 15 -4.98 -1.59 -25.22
CA CYS A 15 -5.80 -1.00 -24.17
C CYS A 15 -6.44 0.30 -24.73
N PRO A 16 -7.58 0.17 -25.44
CA PRO A 16 -8.22 1.32 -26.10
C PRO A 16 -8.65 2.40 -25.13
N GLU A 17 -9.04 2.02 -23.89
CA GLU A 17 -9.48 2.93 -22.83
C GLU A 17 -8.34 3.86 -22.38
N GLN A 18 -7.10 3.41 -22.52
CA GLN A 18 -5.89 4.19 -22.20
C GLN A 18 -5.18 4.71 -23.46
N HIS A 19 -5.80 4.56 -24.64
CA HIS A 19 -5.23 4.93 -25.94
C HIS A 19 -3.81 4.38 -26.14
N GLY A 20 -3.57 3.13 -25.71
CA GLY A 20 -2.22 2.58 -25.69
C GLY A 20 -2.15 1.05 -25.67
N THR A 21 -0.99 0.56 -25.32
CA THR A 21 -0.68 -0.87 -25.21
C THR A 21 -0.31 -1.22 -23.78
N LEU A 22 -0.94 -2.28 -23.24
CA LEU A 22 -0.60 -2.89 -21.97
C LEU A 22 0.40 -4.03 -22.21
N THR A 23 1.54 -4.01 -21.51
CA THR A 23 2.54 -5.08 -21.54
C THR A 23 2.84 -5.53 -20.11
N VAL A 24 2.69 -6.82 -19.84
CA VAL A 24 3.02 -7.44 -18.55
C VAL A 24 4.30 -8.25 -18.71
N LEU A 25 5.28 -7.95 -17.89
CA LEU A 25 6.58 -8.58 -17.87
C LEU A 25 6.86 -9.21 -16.49
N THR A 26 7.73 -10.21 -16.49
CA THR A 26 8.36 -10.71 -15.26
C THR A 26 9.86 -10.54 -15.39
N HIS A 27 10.51 -9.93 -14.41
CA HIS A 27 11.97 -9.83 -14.36
C HIS A 27 12.58 -11.21 -14.08
N ASP A 28 13.53 -11.65 -14.90
CA ASP A 28 14.02 -13.04 -14.93
C ASP A 28 14.72 -13.44 -13.64
N VAL A 29 15.56 -12.57 -13.09
CA VAL A 29 16.35 -12.85 -11.88
C VAL A 29 15.50 -12.71 -10.63
N SER A 30 14.85 -11.56 -10.44
CA SER A 30 14.14 -11.25 -9.20
C SER A 30 12.72 -11.79 -9.13
N GLY A 31 12.07 -12.04 -10.28
CA GLY A 31 10.65 -12.41 -10.34
C GLY A 31 9.68 -11.27 -10.14
N ALA A 32 10.16 -10.01 -10.10
CA ALA A 32 9.32 -8.83 -10.01
C ALA A 32 8.35 -8.75 -11.19
N ALA A 33 7.08 -8.45 -10.91
CA ALA A 33 6.11 -8.14 -11.95
C ALA A 33 6.29 -6.68 -12.40
N VAL A 34 6.28 -6.46 -13.72
CA VAL A 34 6.36 -5.11 -14.30
C VAL A 34 5.24 -4.91 -15.30
N LEU A 35 4.47 -3.85 -15.11
CA LEU A 35 3.36 -3.45 -15.93
C LEU A 35 3.70 -2.19 -16.70
N LEU A 36 3.66 -2.24 -18.02
CA LEU A 36 3.88 -1.09 -18.89
C LEU A 36 2.58 -0.68 -19.53
N VAL A 37 2.21 0.59 -19.44
CA VAL A 37 1.11 1.20 -20.17
C VAL A 37 1.71 2.25 -21.10
N GLU A 38 1.96 1.87 -22.36
CA GLU A 38 2.58 2.73 -23.38
C GLU A 38 1.48 3.51 -24.09
N ASN A 39 1.44 4.82 -23.92
CA ASN A 39 0.52 5.74 -24.60
C ASN A 39 1.17 7.10 -24.86
N ASP A 40 0.39 8.09 -25.33
CA ASP A 40 0.88 9.43 -25.66
C ASP A 40 0.72 10.46 -24.52
N ASP A 41 0.39 10.03 -23.30
CA ASP A 41 0.24 10.92 -22.17
C ASP A 41 1.60 11.45 -21.71
N ASP A 42 1.74 12.76 -21.70
CA ASP A 42 2.95 13.43 -21.24
C ASP A 42 3.11 13.40 -19.71
N ASN A 43 2.02 13.23 -18.95
CA ASN A 43 2.06 13.07 -17.49
C ASN A 43 2.37 11.62 -17.12
N LYS A 44 3.65 11.33 -17.05
CA LYS A 44 4.18 10.00 -16.78
C LYS A 44 3.91 9.59 -15.34
N ALA A 45 3.53 8.33 -15.12
CA ALA A 45 3.38 7.79 -13.78
C ALA A 45 4.24 6.56 -13.53
N PHE A 46 4.72 6.47 -12.31
CA PHE A 46 5.41 5.32 -11.74
C PHE A 46 4.65 4.85 -10.50
N GLY A 47 4.64 3.56 -10.28
CA GLY A 47 4.17 2.98 -9.03
C GLY A 47 4.95 1.72 -8.69
N ILE A 48 5.28 1.53 -7.42
CA ILE A 48 5.73 0.26 -6.90
C ILE A 48 4.83 -0.14 -5.74
N GLY A 49 4.28 -1.35 -5.80
CA GLY A 49 3.40 -1.89 -4.77
C GLY A 49 3.86 -3.25 -4.31
N PHE A 50 3.66 -3.53 -3.03
CA PHE A 50 3.96 -4.81 -2.40
C PHE A 50 2.69 -5.44 -1.84
N GLY A 51 2.59 -6.77 -1.91
CA GLY A 51 1.56 -7.50 -1.17
C GLY A 51 1.89 -7.46 0.33
N THR A 52 1.10 -6.72 1.10
CA THR A 52 1.28 -6.54 2.54
C THR A 52 0.04 -7.02 3.27
N PHE A 53 0.17 -8.16 3.98
CA PHE A 53 -0.96 -8.86 4.58
C PHE A 53 -0.81 -8.82 6.11
N PRO A 54 -1.51 -7.90 6.81
CA PRO A 54 -1.49 -7.84 8.26
C PRO A 54 -1.99 -9.13 8.88
N SER A 55 -1.37 -9.52 9.99
CA SER A 55 -1.73 -10.67 10.83
C SER A 55 -2.11 -10.26 12.25
N ASP A 56 -2.14 -8.97 12.51
CA ASP A 56 -2.56 -8.33 13.76
C ASP A 56 -2.81 -6.83 13.54
N ASP A 57 -3.26 -6.14 14.59
CA ASP A 57 -3.63 -4.73 14.58
C ASP A 57 -2.47 -3.77 14.92
N THR A 58 -1.21 -4.22 14.83
CA THR A 58 -0.06 -3.36 15.17
C THR A 58 0.26 -2.29 14.13
N GLY A 59 -0.42 -2.28 12.98
CA GLY A 59 -0.20 -1.30 11.93
C GLY A 59 1.19 -1.34 11.29
N VAL A 60 1.86 -2.49 11.36
CA VAL A 60 3.25 -2.64 10.91
C VAL A 60 3.50 -2.15 9.49
N PHE A 61 2.54 -2.35 8.57
CA PHE A 61 2.68 -1.93 7.18
C PHE A 61 2.49 -0.43 6.98
N HIS A 62 1.65 0.21 7.78
CA HIS A 62 1.51 1.66 7.81
C HIS A 62 2.77 2.33 8.39
N ILE A 63 3.31 1.79 9.48
CA ILE A 63 4.58 2.23 10.02
C ILE A 63 5.72 2.02 9.02
N LEU A 64 5.74 0.90 8.27
CA LEU A 64 6.69 0.68 7.18
C LEU A 64 6.54 1.69 6.05
N GLU A 65 5.30 2.02 5.65
CA GLU A 65 5.02 3.03 4.62
C GLU A 65 5.70 4.37 4.95
N HIS A 66 5.48 4.89 6.16
CA HIS A 66 6.11 6.13 6.63
C HIS A 66 7.63 5.99 6.73
N SER A 67 8.09 4.92 7.37
CA SER A 67 9.49 4.74 7.72
C SER A 67 10.43 4.57 6.52
N VAL A 68 10.00 3.88 5.46
CA VAL A 68 10.84 3.70 4.27
C VAL A 68 11.08 5.02 3.53
N LEU A 69 10.15 5.97 3.64
CA LEU A 69 10.26 7.31 3.05
C LEU A 69 11.00 8.31 3.94
N ALA A 70 11.36 7.94 5.17
CA ALA A 70 12.05 8.81 6.11
C ALA A 70 13.55 8.95 5.83
N GLY A 71 14.12 8.11 4.95
CA GLY A 71 15.50 8.13 4.50
C GLY A 71 15.95 6.78 3.98
N SER A 72 16.96 6.78 3.11
CA SER A 72 17.47 5.56 2.50
C SER A 72 19.00 5.59 2.35
N GLU A 73 19.61 4.46 2.02
CA GLU A 73 21.06 4.32 1.92
C GLU A 73 21.70 5.36 0.98
N LYS A 74 21.12 5.55 -0.21
CA LYS A 74 21.60 6.53 -1.21
C LYS A 74 21.21 7.97 -0.87
N TYR A 75 20.09 8.14 -0.14
CA TYR A 75 19.54 9.44 0.24
C TYR A 75 19.39 9.52 1.76
N PRO A 76 20.52 9.63 2.52
CA PRO A 76 20.53 9.58 3.98
C PRO A 76 20.19 10.96 4.58
N VAL A 77 19.15 11.62 4.06
CA VAL A 77 18.66 12.90 4.53
C VAL A 77 17.37 12.72 5.31
N LYS A 78 17.10 13.59 6.28
CA LYS A 78 15.86 13.54 7.05
C LYS A 78 14.67 13.86 6.13
N SER A 79 13.74 12.91 6.05
CA SER A 79 12.48 13.03 5.31
C SER A 79 12.66 13.51 3.85
N PRO A 80 13.37 12.74 2.99
CA PRO A 80 13.56 13.09 1.58
C PRO A 80 12.23 13.28 0.86
N PHE A 81 11.20 12.53 1.24
CA PHE A 81 9.85 12.64 0.70
C PHE A 81 9.25 14.06 0.89
N LEU A 82 9.37 14.64 2.08
CA LEU A 82 8.88 16.00 2.35
C LEU A 82 9.68 17.06 1.57
N GLN A 83 10.95 16.80 1.26
CA GLN A 83 11.75 17.68 0.41
C GLN A 83 11.28 17.59 -1.05
N LEU A 84 10.99 16.38 -1.55
CA LEU A 84 10.45 16.18 -2.89
C LEU A 84 9.09 16.85 -3.08
N LEU A 85 8.19 16.78 -2.10
CA LEU A 85 6.91 17.50 -2.15
C LEU A 85 7.05 19.01 -2.37
N LYS A 86 8.19 19.60 -1.97
CA LYS A 86 8.45 21.04 -2.10
C LYS A 86 9.27 21.41 -3.33
N SER A 87 10.04 20.48 -3.89
CA SER A 87 11.06 20.78 -4.90
C SER A 87 10.88 20.05 -6.22
N SER A 88 10.13 18.96 -6.28
CA SER A 88 9.87 18.24 -7.53
C SER A 88 8.80 18.93 -8.37
N MET A 89 8.75 18.57 -9.65
CA MET A 89 7.71 18.97 -10.59
C MET A 89 6.57 17.95 -10.67
N ALA A 90 6.46 17.09 -9.65
CA ALA A 90 5.44 16.05 -9.60
C ALA A 90 4.04 16.65 -9.57
N SER A 91 3.16 16.13 -10.42
CA SER A 91 1.72 16.41 -10.40
C SER A 91 1.02 15.58 -9.32
N PHE A 92 1.63 14.46 -8.92
CA PHE A 92 1.17 13.58 -7.85
C PHE A 92 2.36 12.92 -7.16
N LEU A 93 2.35 12.84 -5.84
CA LEU A 93 3.39 12.21 -5.01
C LEU A 93 2.73 11.68 -3.74
N ASN A 94 2.75 10.37 -3.52
CA ASN A 94 2.08 9.77 -2.36
C ASN A 94 2.69 8.42 -1.96
N ALA A 95 2.22 7.90 -0.82
CA ALA A 95 2.30 6.52 -0.41
C ALA A 95 0.96 6.13 0.24
N MET A 96 0.55 4.88 0.14
CA MET A 96 -0.75 4.44 0.63
C MET A 96 -0.69 3.00 1.10
N THR A 97 -1.17 2.75 2.32
CA THR A 97 -1.36 1.41 2.88
C THR A 97 -2.83 1.01 2.85
N PHE A 98 -3.09 -0.11 2.18
CA PHE A 98 -4.39 -0.77 2.08
C PHE A 98 -4.40 -2.04 2.93
N PRO A 99 -5.55 -2.70 3.11
CA PRO A 99 -5.61 -3.96 3.86
C PRO A 99 -4.76 -5.10 3.30
N ASP A 100 -4.44 -5.09 2.00
CA ASP A 100 -3.75 -6.18 1.30
C ASP A 100 -2.51 -5.77 0.52
N LYS A 101 -2.19 -4.47 0.48
CA LYS A 101 -1.04 -3.93 -0.24
C LYS A 101 -0.59 -2.59 0.30
N THR A 102 0.67 -2.25 0.05
CA THR A 102 1.21 -0.90 0.23
C THR A 102 1.80 -0.44 -1.09
N VAL A 103 1.45 0.76 -1.54
CA VAL A 103 1.85 1.30 -2.84
C VAL A 103 2.51 2.67 -2.71
N TYR A 104 3.49 2.92 -3.56
CA TYR A 104 4.30 4.13 -3.61
C TYR A 104 4.24 4.72 -5.02
N PRO A 105 3.22 5.52 -5.33
CA PRO A 105 3.02 6.11 -6.65
C PRO A 105 3.52 7.55 -6.73
N PHE A 106 3.96 7.93 -7.93
CA PHE A 106 4.12 9.34 -8.30
C PHE A 106 3.77 9.56 -9.77
N ALA A 107 3.50 10.81 -10.14
CA ALA A 107 3.36 11.25 -11.54
C ALA A 107 4.03 12.60 -11.75
N THR A 108 4.66 12.77 -12.91
CA THR A 108 5.30 14.02 -13.33
C THR A 108 5.37 14.11 -14.86
N PRO A 109 5.14 15.29 -15.46
CA PRO A 109 5.35 15.48 -16.89
C PRO A 109 6.83 15.60 -17.28
N ASN A 110 7.72 15.85 -16.30
CA ASN A 110 9.14 16.10 -16.54
C ASN A 110 9.97 14.81 -16.53
N GLU A 111 10.69 14.54 -17.62
CA GLU A 111 11.48 13.30 -17.77
C GLU A 111 12.65 13.19 -16.80
N THR A 112 13.33 14.32 -16.52
CA THR A 112 14.46 14.33 -15.57
C THR A 112 13.98 14.11 -14.15
N ASP A 113 12.87 14.77 -13.79
CA ASP A 113 12.24 14.60 -12.47
C ASP A 113 11.73 13.18 -12.29
N PHE A 114 11.13 12.58 -13.34
CA PHE A 114 10.69 11.17 -13.32
C PHE A 114 11.83 10.21 -12.97
N LYS A 115 13.00 10.35 -13.60
CA LYS A 115 14.17 9.52 -13.31
C LYS A 115 14.66 9.69 -11.88
N ASN A 116 14.71 10.93 -11.39
CA ASN A 116 15.13 11.22 -10.03
C ASN A 116 14.15 10.63 -9.00
N LEU A 117 12.85 10.85 -9.20
CA LEU A 117 11.81 10.31 -8.34
C LEU A 117 11.81 8.79 -8.32
N MET A 118 11.95 8.15 -9.50
CA MET A 118 12.02 6.69 -9.60
C MET A 118 13.19 6.12 -8.81
N ASP A 119 14.38 6.73 -8.88
CA ASP A 119 15.55 6.30 -8.13
C ASP A 119 15.37 6.50 -6.62
N VAL A 120 14.82 7.64 -6.20
CA VAL A 120 14.53 7.92 -4.77
C VAL A 120 13.53 6.90 -4.21
N TYR A 121 12.42 6.65 -4.91
CA TYR A 121 11.38 5.73 -4.45
C TYR A 121 11.87 4.29 -4.39
N LEU A 122 12.60 3.83 -5.41
CA LEU A 122 13.18 2.48 -5.42
C LEU A 122 14.21 2.30 -4.30
N ASN A 123 15.08 3.29 -4.08
CA ASN A 123 16.05 3.21 -3.00
C ASN A 123 15.36 3.27 -1.62
N ALA A 124 14.33 4.10 -1.47
CA ALA A 124 13.54 4.17 -0.25
C ALA A 124 12.92 2.81 0.12
N VAL A 125 12.23 2.15 -0.82
CA VAL A 125 11.53 0.89 -0.51
C VAL A 125 12.46 -0.33 -0.41
N PHE A 126 13.61 -0.34 -1.10
CA PHE A 126 14.51 -1.50 -1.10
C PHE A 126 15.70 -1.36 -0.15
N CYS A 127 16.12 -0.13 0.19
CA CYS A 127 17.29 0.13 1.04
C CYS A 127 16.99 1.21 2.11
N PRO A 128 15.89 1.12 2.87
CA PRO A 128 15.53 2.15 3.84
C PRO A 128 16.45 2.17 5.06
N LEU A 129 16.77 3.36 5.55
CA LEU A 129 17.54 3.53 6.79
C LEU A 129 16.84 2.94 8.02
N ALA A 130 15.52 2.88 8.02
CA ALA A 130 14.73 2.31 9.10
C ALA A 130 15.08 0.85 9.46
N MET A 131 15.78 0.13 8.56
CA MET A 131 16.22 -1.25 8.83
C MET A 131 17.52 -1.34 9.63
N VAL A 132 18.25 -0.25 9.76
CA VAL A 132 19.53 -0.15 10.49
C VAL A 132 19.50 0.94 11.55
N ASP A 133 18.60 1.87 11.47
CA ASP A 133 18.38 2.95 12.44
C ASP A 133 17.01 2.79 13.12
N LYS A 134 17.03 2.32 14.37
CA LYS A 134 15.83 2.16 15.20
C LYS A 134 15.12 3.49 15.47
N GLY A 135 15.86 4.60 15.50
CA GLY A 135 15.29 5.93 15.75
C GLY A 135 14.23 6.32 14.71
N VAL A 136 14.39 5.87 13.45
CA VAL A 136 13.36 6.08 12.41
C VAL A 136 12.06 5.33 12.75
N PHE A 137 12.16 4.07 13.17
CA PHE A 137 10.99 3.30 13.62
C PHE A 137 10.30 3.95 14.83
N GLU A 138 11.09 4.43 15.81
CA GLU A 138 10.55 5.08 17.00
C GLU A 138 9.86 6.41 16.69
N GLN A 139 10.41 7.20 15.76
CA GLN A 139 9.81 8.46 15.32
C GLN A 139 8.52 8.24 14.52
N GLU A 140 8.55 7.38 13.50
CA GLU A 140 7.40 7.17 12.61
C GLU A 140 6.34 6.26 13.22
N GLY A 141 6.74 5.21 13.93
CA GLY A 141 5.84 4.24 14.53
C GLY A 141 5.34 4.67 15.90
N TRP A 142 6.12 4.32 16.92
CA TRP A 142 5.81 4.64 18.32
C TRP A 142 7.04 4.58 19.23
N HIS A 143 7.01 5.35 20.29
CA HIS A 143 7.98 5.33 21.39
C HIS A 143 7.30 5.74 22.70
N ARG A 144 8.02 5.60 23.81
CA ARG A 144 7.61 6.16 25.10
C ARG A 144 8.48 7.36 25.43
N ASP A 145 7.83 8.46 25.76
CA ASP A 145 8.47 9.66 26.28
C ASP A 145 8.95 9.45 27.72
N GLU A 146 9.74 10.38 28.25
CA GLU A 146 10.29 10.32 29.61
C GLU A 146 9.20 10.26 30.71
N ASP A 147 8.04 10.84 30.46
CA ASP A 147 6.87 10.82 31.35
C ASP A 147 6.02 9.53 31.22
N GLY A 148 6.42 8.63 30.33
CA GLY A 148 5.72 7.37 30.06
C GLY A 148 4.61 7.45 29.02
N THR A 149 4.34 8.63 28.46
CA THR A 149 3.37 8.81 27.37
C THR A 149 3.84 8.09 26.13
N VAL A 150 2.89 7.49 25.38
CA VAL A 150 3.16 6.88 24.08
C VAL A 150 2.92 7.92 22.99
N SER A 151 3.89 8.10 22.11
CA SER A 151 3.81 8.99 20.96
C SER A 151 4.46 8.38 19.71
N GLY A 152 4.30 9.00 18.57
CA GLY A 152 4.81 8.57 17.26
C GLY A 152 3.88 9.07 16.15
N VAL A 153 4.42 9.23 14.94
CA VAL A 153 3.64 9.82 13.84
C VAL A 153 2.40 8.97 13.54
N VAL A 154 2.59 7.70 13.22
CA VAL A 154 1.47 6.76 12.91
C VAL A 154 0.58 6.54 14.14
N TYR A 155 1.17 6.41 15.34
CA TYR A 155 0.39 6.25 16.56
C TYR A 155 -0.59 7.41 16.77
N ASN A 156 -0.12 8.65 16.66
CA ASN A 156 -0.96 9.85 16.85
C ASN A 156 -1.99 10.01 15.73
N GLU A 157 -1.62 9.70 14.48
CA GLU A 157 -2.52 9.72 13.35
C GLU A 157 -3.69 8.75 13.56
N MET A 158 -3.38 7.51 13.97
CA MET A 158 -4.40 6.48 14.17
C MET A 158 -5.29 6.74 15.39
N GLN A 159 -4.80 7.43 16.42
CA GLN A 159 -5.66 7.92 17.49
C GLN A 159 -6.76 8.86 16.95
N GLY A 160 -6.40 9.76 16.04
CA GLY A 160 -7.36 10.65 15.39
C GLY A 160 -8.29 9.91 14.42
N ALA A 161 -7.73 9.04 13.57
CA ALA A 161 -8.49 8.33 12.54
C ALA A 161 -9.55 7.36 13.12
N LEU A 162 -9.28 6.75 14.28
CA LEU A 162 -10.21 5.80 14.93
C LEU A 162 -11.10 6.44 16.01
N ALA A 163 -11.03 7.75 16.18
CA ALA A 163 -11.84 8.44 17.20
C ALA A 163 -13.33 8.51 16.85
N THR A 164 -13.71 8.33 15.59
CA THR A 164 -15.10 8.45 15.14
C THR A 164 -15.88 7.14 15.31
N PRO A 165 -17.19 7.20 15.66
CA PRO A 165 -18.06 6.01 15.70
C PRO A 165 -18.09 5.25 14.38
N ASP A 166 -18.09 5.95 13.24
CA ASP A 166 -18.10 5.34 11.91
C ASP A 166 -16.85 4.48 11.65
N ALA A 167 -15.66 4.97 11.99
CA ALA A 167 -14.41 4.21 11.84
C ALA A 167 -14.41 2.97 12.74
N GLN A 168 -14.90 3.08 13.97
CA GLN A 168 -15.04 1.95 14.90
C GLN A 168 -16.02 0.91 14.37
N MET A 169 -17.17 1.35 13.82
CA MET A 169 -18.15 0.47 13.21
C MET A 169 -17.59 -0.26 11.99
N GLN A 170 -16.90 0.44 11.08
CA GLN A 170 -16.30 -0.16 9.89
C GLN A 170 -15.26 -1.23 10.25
N ASN A 171 -14.38 -0.96 11.22
CA ASN A 171 -13.41 -1.93 11.68
C ASN A 171 -14.07 -3.16 12.31
N ALA A 172 -15.10 -2.94 13.13
CA ALA A 172 -15.86 -4.02 13.73
C ALA A 172 -16.60 -4.87 12.71
N LEU A 173 -17.14 -4.24 11.65
CA LEU A 173 -17.81 -4.90 10.55
C LEU A 173 -16.81 -5.75 9.74
N SER A 174 -15.66 -5.18 9.36
CA SER A 174 -14.61 -5.89 8.63
C SER A 174 -14.10 -7.10 9.40
N ARG A 175 -13.88 -6.96 10.71
CA ARG A 175 -13.48 -8.06 11.59
C ARG A 175 -14.55 -9.13 11.71
N ALA A 176 -15.82 -8.76 11.71
CA ALA A 176 -16.93 -9.70 11.74
C ALA A 176 -17.10 -10.47 10.44
N MET A 177 -16.85 -9.81 9.30
CA MET A 177 -16.98 -10.39 7.97
C MET A 177 -15.78 -11.24 7.55
N PHE A 178 -14.55 -10.84 7.95
CA PHE A 178 -13.30 -11.43 7.46
C PHE A 178 -12.33 -11.81 8.60
N PRO A 179 -12.79 -12.57 9.64
CA PRO A 179 -12.00 -12.81 10.85
C PRO A 179 -10.67 -13.54 10.61
N ASP A 180 -10.57 -14.34 9.54
CA ASP A 180 -9.44 -15.23 9.26
C ASP A 180 -8.49 -14.70 8.18
N THR A 181 -8.67 -13.44 7.76
CA THR A 181 -7.90 -12.82 6.67
C THR A 181 -7.28 -11.49 7.08
N ALA A 182 -6.42 -10.95 6.22
CA ALA A 182 -5.84 -9.61 6.39
C ALA A 182 -6.90 -8.50 6.52
N TYR A 183 -8.07 -8.70 5.93
CA TYR A 183 -9.16 -7.71 5.95
C TYR A 183 -9.87 -7.61 7.30
N GLY A 184 -9.67 -8.58 8.21
CA GLY A 184 -10.19 -8.54 9.58
C GLY A 184 -9.37 -7.67 10.54
N PHE A 185 -8.19 -7.21 10.12
CA PHE A 185 -7.32 -6.38 10.94
C PHE A 185 -7.38 -4.90 10.54
N VAL A 186 -7.05 -4.02 11.47
CA VAL A 186 -6.90 -2.58 11.23
C VAL A 186 -5.54 -2.35 10.57
N SER A 187 -5.51 -2.24 9.23
CA SER A 187 -4.27 -2.12 8.46
C SER A 187 -3.42 -0.90 8.84
N GLY A 188 -4.08 0.21 9.21
CA GLY A 188 -3.42 1.41 9.72
C GLY A 188 -2.83 1.25 11.12
N GLY A 189 -3.33 0.30 11.89
CA GLY A 189 -2.95 0.04 13.28
C GLY A 189 -3.99 0.55 14.29
N ASP A 190 -4.25 -0.27 15.30
CA ASP A 190 -5.05 0.11 16.46
C ASP A 190 -4.13 0.73 17.52
N PRO A 191 -4.36 1.96 18.01
CA PRO A 191 -3.55 2.60 19.06
C PRO A 191 -3.34 1.74 20.31
N ALA A 192 -4.30 0.87 20.65
CA ALA A 192 -4.14 -0.08 21.75
C ALA A 192 -3.15 -1.21 21.43
N SER A 193 -2.95 -1.52 20.14
CA SER A 193 -2.12 -2.62 19.66
C SER A 193 -0.76 -2.17 19.12
N ILE A 194 -0.65 -0.95 18.59
CA ILE A 194 0.60 -0.40 18.03
C ILE A 194 1.79 -0.54 18.99
N PRO A 195 1.66 -0.25 20.32
CA PRO A 195 2.79 -0.38 21.25
C PRO A 195 3.28 -1.81 21.51
N ALA A 196 2.60 -2.82 20.98
CA ALA A 196 3.07 -4.21 21.02
C ALA A 196 4.02 -4.56 19.85
N LEU A 197 4.19 -3.67 18.87
CA LEU A 197 5.12 -3.87 17.76
C LEU A 197 6.54 -3.63 18.23
N THR A 198 7.38 -4.67 18.19
CA THR A 198 8.82 -4.53 18.46
C THR A 198 9.60 -4.24 17.18
N TYR A 199 10.77 -3.59 17.32
CA TYR A 199 11.65 -3.31 16.19
C TYR A 199 12.10 -4.59 15.45
N GLU A 200 12.38 -5.68 16.19
CA GLU A 200 12.76 -6.97 15.59
C GLU A 200 11.63 -7.57 14.74
N LYS A 201 10.39 -7.48 15.21
CA LYS A 201 9.21 -7.91 14.45
C LYS A 201 9.02 -7.06 13.21
N TYR A 202 9.16 -5.74 13.33
CA TYR A 202 9.08 -4.77 12.25
C TYR A 202 10.12 -5.08 11.15
N VAL A 203 11.41 -5.25 11.48
CA VAL A 203 12.48 -5.58 10.52
C VAL A 203 12.23 -6.94 9.85
N ARG A 204 11.76 -7.95 10.62
CA ARG A 204 11.46 -9.29 10.08
C ARG A 204 10.32 -9.22 9.06
N ILE A 205 9.27 -8.44 9.33
CA ILE A 205 8.12 -8.27 8.43
C ILE A 205 8.53 -7.53 7.16
N TYR A 206 9.32 -6.46 7.28
CA TYR A 206 9.89 -5.78 6.12
C TYR A 206 10.64 -6.76 5.21
N ARG A 207 11.61 -7.49 5.73
CA ARG A 207 12.41 -8.45 4.95
C ARG A 207 11.58 -9.51 4.25
N ARG A 208 10.42 -9.85 4.80
CA ARG A 208 9.51 -10.84 4.21
C ARG A 208 8.65 -10.27 3.09
N HIS A 209 8.18 -9.03 3.22
CA HIS A 209 7.17 -8.46 2.33
C HIS A 209 7.74 -7.50 1.29
N TYR A 210 8.83 -6.81 1.57
CA TYR A 210 9.48 -5.86 0.65
C TYR A 210 10.55 -6.55 -0.21
N SER A 211 10.21 -7.71 -0.74
CA SER A 211 11.06 -8.46 -1.68
C SER A 211 10.64 -8.18 -3.13
N ALA A 212 11.60 -8.23 -4.05
CA ALA A 212 11.33 -7.92 -5.46
C ALA A 212 10.30 -8.88 -6.09
N ASP A 213 10.29 -10.16 -5.72
CA ASP A 213 9.30 -11.13 -6.21
C ASP A 213 7.89 -10.95 -5.62
N ASN A 214 7.74 -10.11 -4.60
CA ASN A 214 6.46 -9.72 -4.02
C ASN A 214 6.00 -8.32 -4.47
N CYS A 215 6.73 -7.65 -5.38
CA CYS A 215 6.36 -6.34 -5.88
C CYS A 215 5.72 -6.40 -7.27
N CYS A 216 4.95 -5.35 -7.55
CA CYS A 216 4.49 -4.99 -8.89
C CYS A 216 4.94 -3.55 -9.18
N ILE A 217 5.69 -3.36 -10.26
CA ILE A 217 6.14 -2.05 -10.73
C ILE A 217 5.29 -1.66 -11.92
N THR A 218 4.77 -0.44 -11.92
CA THR A 218 3.98 0.11 -13.03
C THR A 218 4.69 1.32 -13.62
N LEU A 219 4.81 1.34 -14.95
CA LEU A 219 5.28 2.47 -15.75
C LEU A 219 4.16 2.86 -16.73
N TYR A 220 3.73 4.11 -16.67
CA TYR A 220 2.63 4.63 -17.48
C TYR A 220 3.05 5.91 -18.20
N GLY A 221 2.62 6.07 -19.44
CA GLY A 221 2.74 7.31 -20.20
C GLY A 221 3.77 7.25 -21.33
N LYS A 222 4.05 8.43 -21.91
CA LYS A 222 4.97 8.61 -23.02
C LYS A 222 6.41 8.71 -22.53
N MET A 223 7.13 7.59 -22.56
CA MET A 223 8.53 7.52 -22.16
C MET A 223 9.29 6.40 -22.89
N ASP A 224 10.61 6.41 -22.84
CA ASP A 224 11.42 5.28 -23.28
C ASP A 224 11.36 4.15 -22.24
N MET A 225 10.45 3.18 -22.46
CA MET A 225 10.28 2.04 -21.57
C MET A 225 11.52 1.16 -21.50
N ALA A 226 12.28 1.03 -22.58
CA ALA A 226 13.50 0.22 -22.60
C ALA A 226 14.58 0.81 -21.68
N GLU A 227 14.74 2.12 -21.68
CA GLU A 227 15.64 2.83 -20.77
C GLU A 227 15.25 2.63 -19.31
N LYS A 228 13.94 2.71 -18.99
CA LYS A 228 13.46 2.54 -17.62
C LYS A 228 13.62 1.10 -17.13
N LEU A 229 13.36 0.12 -18.00
CA LEU A 229 13.56 -1.28 -17.70
C LEU A 229 15.03 -1.63 -17.49
N ALA A 230 15.93 -1.08 -18.31
CA ALA A 230 17.37 -1.25 -18.12
C ALA A 230 17.84 -0.65 -16.78
N PHE A 231 17.32 0.53 -16.41
CA PHE A 231 17.61 1.13 -15.12
C PHE A 231 17.13 0.27 -13.94
N LEU A 232 15.90 -0.25 -14.00
CA LEU A 232 15.35 -1.16 -12.99
C LEU A 232 16.21 -2.42 -12.82
N ASP A 233 16.59 -3.05 -13.93
CA ASP A 233 17.42 -4.24 -13.95
C ASP A 233 18.81 -3.96 -13.33
N GLU A 234 19.57 -3.01 -13.91
CA GLU A 234 20.96 -2.76 -13.55
C GLU A 234 21.14 -2.21 -12.12
N GLN A 235 20.24 -1.31 -11.69
CA GLN A 235 20.41 -0.63 -10.41
C GLN A 235 19.81 -1.41 -9.24
N TYR A 236 18.75 -2.20 -9.47
CA TYR A 236 17.99 -2.84 -8.39
C TYR A 236 17.75 -4.34 -8.60
N LEU A 237 16.98 -4.73 -9.62
CA LEU A 237 16.34 -6.04 -9.68
C LEU A 237 17.33 -7.22 -9.88
N SER A 238 18.40 -7.02 -10.66
CA SER A 238 19.42 -8.06 -10.88
C SER A 238 20.22 -8.43 -9.61
N ARG A 239 20.17 -7.58 -8.59
CA ARG A 239 20.83 -7.81 -7.29
C ARG A 239 19.92 -8.44 -6.25
N MET A 240 18.66 -8.67 -6.58
CA MET A 240 17.61 -9.13 -5.68
C MET A 240 17.06 -10.48 -6.16
N PRO A 241 17.66 -11.61 -5.77
CA PRO A 241 17.16 -12.92 -6.17
C PRO A 241 15.77 -13.17 -5.56
N LYS A 242 15.00 -14.08 -6.17
CA LYS A 242 13.71 -14.50 -5.66
C LYS A 242 13.81 -14.96 -4.21
N SER A 243 12.85 -14.57 -3.40
CA SER A 243 12.78 -15.02 -2.01
C SER A 243 12.40 -16.51 -1.92
N ALA A 244 12.82 -17.18 -0.85
CA ALA A 244 12.45 -18.57 -0.61
C ALA A 244 10.96 -18.76 -0.29
N SER A 245 10.28 -17.70 0.16
CA SER A 245 8.90 -17.76 0.61
C SER A 245 8.19 -16.41 0.36
N ARG A 246 7.46 -16.33 -0.74
CA ARG A 246 6.61 -15.17 -1.04
C ARG A 246 5.38 -15.15 -0.13
N PRO A 247 5.02 -13.99 0.45
CA PRO A 247 3.76 -13.83 1.18
C PRO A 247 2.56 -14.15 0.28
N ARG A 248 1.51 -14.70 0.88
CA ARG A 248 0.26 -14.98 0.18
C ARG A 248 -0.91 -14.43 0.98
N LEU A 249 -1.87 -13.85 0.28
CA LEU A 249 -3.14 -13.46 0.87
C LEU A 249 -3.94 -14.72 1.22
N THR A 250 -4.40 -14.79 2.46
CA THR A 250 -5.38 -15.80 2.88
C THR A 250 -6.76 -15.37 2.43
N VAL A 251 -7.50 -16.26 1.80
CA VAL A 251 -8.88 -16.03 1.38
C VAL A 251 -9.81 -16.58 2.47
N GLN A 252 -10.93 -15.89 2.72
CA GLN A 252 -11.95 -16.38 3.63
C GLN A 252 -12.67 -17.56 2.97
N ASP A 253 -12.55 -18.76 3.55
CA ASP A 253 -13.10 -19.99 2.98
C ASP A 253 -14.59 -20.14 3.28
N GLU A 254 -15.07 -19.66 4.44
CA GLU A 254 -16.45 -19.75 4.86
C GLU A 254 -17.07 -18.38 5.08
N GLN A 255 -18.34 -18.25 4.71
CA GLN A 255 -19.11 -17.04 5.02
C GLN A 255 -19.50 -17.06 6.49
N VAL A 256 -19.10 -16.01 7.22
CA VAL A 256 -19.43 -15.87 8.64
C VAL A 256 -20.67 -15.00 8.76
N GLY A 257 -21.77 -15.59 9.22
CA GLY A 257 -22.98 -14.86 9.59
C GLY A 257 -22.95 -14.50 11.06
N ALA A 258 -23.05 -13.24 11.42
CA ALA A 258 -23.11 -12.84 12.81
C ALA A 258 -23.96 -11.57 13.02
N LYS A 259 -24.77 -11.58 14.10
CA LYS A 259 -25.32 -10.35 14.66
C LYS A 259 -24.45 -9.97 15.87
N ARG A 260 -23.88 -8.78 15.85
CA ARG A 260 -23.05 -8.29 16.94
C ARG A 260 -23.53 -6.93 17.41
N ASN A 261 -23.58 -6.74 18.72
CA ASN A 261 -23.74 -5.44 19.35
C ASN A 261 -22.37 -5.06 19.89
N ILE A 262 -21.82 -3.96 19.40
CA ILE A 262 -20.50 -3.49 19.77
C ILE A 262 -20.66 -2.12 20.42
N PRO A 263 -20.28 -1.98 21.70
CA PRO A 263 -20.26 -0.67 22.34
C PRO A 263 -19.12 0.14 21.73
N TYR A 264 -19.36 1.39 21.45
CA TYR A 264 -18.32 2.34 21.06
C TYR A 264 -18.26 3.52 22.04
N TYR A 265 -17.09 4.12 22.13
CA TYR A 265 -16.87 5.28 22.98
C TYR A 265 -17.18 6.56 22.20
N THR A 266 -17.88 7.50 22.83
CA THR A 266 -18.07 8.87 22.35
C THR A 266 -17.88 9.83 23.52
N GLU A 267 -17.22 10.97 23.25
CA GLU A 267 -16.99 12.01 24.27
C GLU A 267 -18.29 12.70 24.72
N LYS A 268 -19.30 12.77 23.84
CA LYS A 268 -20.58 13.40 24.08
C LYS A 268 -21.70 12.48 23.61
N PRO A 269 -22.11 11.51 24.43
CA PRO A 269 -23.21 10.62 24.06
C PRO A 269 -24.52 11.44 23.94
N GLU A 270 -25.11 11.42 22.75
CA GLU A 270 -26.44 11.96 22.51
C GLU A 270 -27.47 10.83 22.63
N PRO A 271 -28.68 11.08 23.15
CA PRO A 271 -29.77 10.11 23.06
C PRO A 271 -30.03 9.81 21.57
N ASP A 272 -30.15 8.55 21.20
CA ASP A 272 -30.47 8.08 19.85
C ASP A 272 -29.31 8.06 18.82
N GLU A 273 -28.05 8.12 19.24
CA GLU A 273 -26.87 7.96 18.36
C GLU A 273 -26.50 6.50 18.03
N ALA A 274 -27.41 5.55 18.18
CA ALA A 274 -27.14 4.17 17.80
C ALA A 274 -26.99 4.05 16.28
N GLN A 275 -25.88 3.45 15.83
CA GLN A 275 -25.62 3.15 14.43
C GLN A 275 -25.94 1.69 14.13
N CYS A 276 -26.45 1.40 12.93
CA CYS A 276 -26.68 0.06 12.43
C CYS A 276 -26.03 -0.13 11.07
N ALA A 277 -25.24 -1.18 10.94
CA ALA A 277 -24.65 -1.60 9.67
C ALA A 277 -25.17 -2.98 9.28
N LEU A 278 -25.44 -3.16 7.99
CA LEU A 278 -25.77 -4.44 7.38
C LEU A 278 -24.71 -4.77 6.36
N ALA A 279 -24.21 -6.00 6.39
CA ALA A 279 -23.22 -6.46 5.42
C ALA A 279 -23.55 -7.88 4.95
N TRP A 280 -23.25 -8.16 3.70
CA TRP A 280 -23.38 -9.50 3.11
C TRP A 280 -22.36 -9.71 2.00
N TYR A 281 -22.06 -10.96 1.71
CA TYR A 281 -21.15 -11.34 0.63
C TYR A 281 -21.88 -11.31 -0.71
N THR A 282 -21.31 -10.62 -1.69
CA THR A 282 -21.91 -10.47 -3.03
C THR A 282 -21.34 -11.45 -4.06
N GLY A 283 -20.26 -12.15 -3.72
CA GLY A 283 -19.58 -13.11 -4.59
C GLY A 283 -18.06 -12.90 -4.61
N ALA A 284 -17.39 -13.57 -5.53
CA ALA A 284 -15.96 -13.45 -5.71
C ALA A 284 -15.59 -12.10 -6.34
N PHE A 285 -14.45 -11.53 -5.92
CA PHE A 285 -13.91 -10.28 -6.48
C PHE A 285 -13.66 -10.35 -8.00
N SER A 286 -13.44 -11.52 -8.55
CA SER A 286 -13.27 -11.75 -10.00
C SER A 286 -14.55 -11.60 -10.81
N ASP A 287 -15.72 -11.70 -10.17
CA ASP A 287 -17.03 -11.53 -10.82
C ASP A 287 -17.41 -10.03 -10.85
N ARG A 288 -16.75 -9.29 -11.73
CA ARG A 288 -16.87 -7.83 -11.85
C ARG A 288 -18.26 -7.37 -12.25
N GLU A 289 -18.92 -8.09 -13.15
CA GLU A 289 -20.27 -7.74 -13.61
C GLU A 289 -21.28 -7.82 -12.47
N ARG A 290 -21.21 -8.89 -11.69
CA ARG A 290 -22.07 -9.08 -10.52
C ARG A 290 -21.82 -8.01 -9.47
N GLN A 291 -20.55 -7.70 -9.18
CA GLN A 291 -20.21 -6.67 -8.19
C GLN A 291 -20.75 -5.31 -8.61
N LEU A 292 -20.47 -4.88 -9.84
CA LEU A 292 -20.97 -3.61 -10.37
C LEU A 292 -22.50 -3.57 -10.38
N GLY A 293 -23.15 -4.68 -10.78
CA GLY A 293 -24.60 -4.78 -10.76
C GLY A 293 -25.21 -4.62 -9.36
N VAL A 294 -24.56 -5.21 -8.34
CA VAL A 294 -25.00 -5.04 -6.94
C VAL A 294 -24.76 -3.63 -6.44
N GLU A 295 -23.62 -3.01 -6.75
CA GLU A 295 -23.33 -1.62 -6.38
C GLU A 295 -24.38 -0.66 -6.96
N ILE A 296 -24.68 -0.77 -8.27
CA ILE A 296 -25.71 0.04 -8.93
C ILE A 296 -27.09 -0.20 -8.30
N LEU A 297 -27.44 -1.45 -8.01
CA LEU A 297 -28.73 -1.79 -7.38
C LEU A 297 -28.84 -1.19 -5.99
N LEU A 298 -27.78 -1.29 -5.18
CA LEU A 298 -27.78 -0.72 -3.83
C LEU A 298 -27.85 0.80 -3.84
N ASP A 299 -27.11 1.44 -4.74
CA ASP A 299 -27.18 2.89 -4.91
C ASP A 299 -28.59 3.34 -5.34
N ALA A 300 -29.21 2.62 -6.27
CA ALA A 300 -30.58 2.89 -6.71
C ALA A 300 -31.65 2.68 -5.63
N LEU A 301 -31.45 1.71 -4.72
CA LEU A 301 -32.44 1.37 -3.69
C LEU A 301 -32.23 2.10 -2.38
N LEU A 302 -30.98 2.36 -2.02
CA LEU A 302 -30.60 2.88 -0.70
C LEU A 302 -29.87 4.22 -0.78
N GLY A 303 -29.38 4.59 -1.97
CA GLY A 303 -28.75 5.88 -2.20
C GLY A 303 -29.75 7.02 -1.96
N THR A 304 -29.36 7.96 -1.12
CA THR A 304 -30.18 9.17 -0.91
C THR A 304 -29.93 10.15 -2.05
N ASN A 305 -30.96 10.48 -2.81
CA ASN A 305 -30.94 11.66 -3.67
C ASN A 305 -30.84 12.90 -2.75
N GLN A 306 -29.62 13.36 -2.50
CA GLN A 306 -29.37 14.71 -1.96
C GLN A 306 -29.14 15.69 -3.09
#